data_85361a93fa80a5902318cbf5e37fb9bc
#
_entry.id   85361a93fa80a5902318cbf5e37fb9bc
#
_cell.length_a   1.000
_cell.length_b   1.000
_cell.length_c   1.000
_cell.angle_alpha   90.00
_cell.angle_beta   90.00
_cell.angle_gamma   90.00
#
_symmetry.space_group_name_H-M   'P 1'
#
loop_
_entity.id
_entity.type
_entity.pdbx_description
1 polymer ?
#
loop_
_entity_poly.entity_id
_entity_poly.type
_entity_poly.pdbx_seq_one_letter_code
_entity_poly.pdbx_strand_id
1 'polypeptide(L)'
;MNINPRNTKDNISKHMLADGMSQIIDLEKSHGSWLVDGRDNRQYLDLFSMFASLSVGYNHPYILKNKERLLTSALNKPTNSDVYSVEMAEFVNTMNRVAQPEYLPHSFFIEGGGLAVENALKSAFDWKVKKNLKSGKGKKGSMIIHFKECFHGRTGYTMSLTDSPDPRKTMYFPKFEWPRVLNPKINFPIDENIDEVIKSEKISLDQIKDTLLKNKDEIAALIIEPIQGEGGDNHFRCEFFKELRTLANENDFLLIYDEVQTGIGITGSMWAHQSFNPNICNCNCDNSNILPDIISFGKKTQVCGIFASNRLDEVEDNVFNQSSRLNSTWGGSLVDMVRFTLYLEIIENENLLENANKMGKELGDQLIKLQKKHPNLISNARNRGLFGAFDFPDTETRDKVNDMILDEGTMMLGCGTKTIRFRPHLNITKSELEDGFGMIDNALGRFQKS
;
A
#
# COMPACT_ATOMS: atom_id res chain seq x y z
N MET A 1 4.78 32.31 -16.71
CA MET A 1 3.34 32.30 -17.05
C MET A 1 2.58 32.09 -15.75
N ASN A 2 1.70 33.03 -15.38
CA ASN A 2 0.82 32.83 -14.21
C ASN A 2 -0.48 32.18 -14.71
N ILE A 3 -0.63 30.88 -14.46
CA ILE A 3 -1.89 30.18 -14.73
C ILE A 3 -2.83 30.44 -13.55
N ASN A 4 -4.02 30.98 -13.84
CA ASN A 4 -5.04 31.15 -12.81
C ASN A 4 -5.51 29.76 -12.35
N PRO A 5 -5.58 29.46 -11.04
CA PRO A 5 -6.06 28.19 -10.53
C PRO A 5 -7.41 27.74 -11.11
N ARG A 6 -8.33 28.68 -11.39
CA ARG A 6 -9.63 28.37 -12.00
C ARG A 6 -9.52 27.81 -13.42
N ASN A 7 -8.44 28.09 -14.13
CA ASN A 7 -8.21 27.63 -15.51
C ASN A 7 -7.24 26.44 -15.57
N THR A 8 -6.79 25.90 -14.44
CA THR A 8 -5.77 24.84 -14.40
C THR A 8 -6.24 23.59 -15.13
N LYS A 9 -7.44 23.11 -14.82
CA LYS A 9 -8.01 21.90 -15.42
C LYS A 9 -8.22 22.05 -16.92
N ASP A 10 -8.72 23.21 -17.37
CA ASP A 10 -8.89 23.54 -18.80
C ASP A 10 -7.56 23.58 -19.55
N ASN A 11 -6.51 24.11 -18.93
CA ASN A 11 -5.18 24.12 -19.55
C ASN A 11 -4.59 22.72 -19.67
N ILE A 12 -4.75 21.87 -18.65
CA ILE A 12 -4.29 20.47 -18.67
C ILE A 12 -5.06 19.68 -19.73
N SER A 13 -6.39 19.81 -19.80
CA SER A 13 -7.25 19.06 -20.71
C SER A 13 -7.02 19.32 -22.18
N LYS A 14 -6.32 20.39 -22.54
CA LYS A 14 -5.88 20.64 -23.91
C LYS A 14 -4.87 19.64 -24.45
N HIS A 15 -4.14 18.95 -23.54
CA HIS A 15 -3.00 18.12 -23.90
C HIS A 15 -3.05 16.72 -23.29
N MET A 16 -3.84 16.52 -22.25
CA MET A 16 -4.00 15.22 -21.60
C MET A 16 -5.39 15.08 -20.96
N LEU A 17 -5.82 13.84 -20.68
CA LEU A 17 -7.06 13.58 -19.97
C LEU A 17 -6.96 14.13 -18.53
N ALA A 18 -7.89 15.03 -18.16
CA ALA A 18 -7.92 15.67 -16.84
C ALA A 18 -9.14 15.17 -16.04
N ASP A 19 -9.16 13.85 -15.75
CA ASP A 19 -10.25 13.14 -15.06
C ASP A 19 -10.05 13.01 -13.53
N GLY A 20 -9.05 13.69 -12.98
CA GLY A 20 -8.82 13.76 -11.53
C GLY A 20 -9.88 14.54 -10.77
N MET A 21 -9.73 14.60 -9.45
CA MET A 21 -10.58 15.38 -8.54
C MET A 21 -10.74 16.84 -9.00
N SER A 22 -11.84 17.49 -8.60
CA SER A 22 -12.13 18.87 -9.02
C SER A 22 -11.23 19.91 -8.33
N GLN A 23 -10.72 19.62 -7.16
CA GLN A 23 -9.88 20.52 -6.36
C GLN A 23 -8.55 20.81 -7.04
N ILE A 24 -8.11 22.06 -6.94
CA ILE A 24 -6.79 22.50 -7.39
C ILE A 24 -5.96 22.87 -6.15
N ILE A 25 -5.05 22.00 -5.79
CA ILE A 25 -4.27 22.20 -4.56
C ILE A 25 -3.45 23.49 -4.59
N ASP A 26 -3.54 24.29 -3.55
CA ASP A 26 -2.59 25.35 -3.22
C ASP A 26 -1.48 24.76 -2.37
N LEU A 27 -0.32 24.52 -2.98
CA LEU A 27 0.82 23.89 -2.33
C LEU A 27 1.44 24.73 -1.20
N GLU A 28 1.26 26.05 -1.25
CA GLU A 28 1.81 26.95 -0.21
C GLU A 28 0.89 27.08 1.00
N LYS A 29 -0.44 27.10 0.76
CA LYS A 29 -1.43 27.30 1.81
C LYS A 29 -1.90 26.02 2.49
N SER A 30 -1.81 24.87 1.81
CA SER A 30 -2.16 23.59 2.42
C SER A 30 -1.25 23.32 3.64
N HIS A 31 -1.82 22.80 4.74
CA HIS A 31 -1.08 22.66 6.00
C HIS A 31 -1.65 21.53 6.87
N GLY A 32 -0.80 20.82 7.59
CA GLY A 32 -1.22 19.70 8.43
C GLY A 32 -2.06 18.70 7.63
N SER A 33 -3.23 18.34 8.13
CA SER A 33 -4.17 17.46 7.43
C SER A 33 -5.13 18.20 6.49
N TRP A 34 -4.92 19.49 6.21
CA TRP A 34 -5.84 20.33 5.46
C TRP A 34 -5.30 20.69 4.07
N LEU A 35 -5.98 20.22 3.02
CA LEU A 35 -5.77 20.68 1.66
C LEU A 35 -6.54 21.97 1.42
N VAL A 36 -5.88 22.99 0.86
CA VAL A 36 -6.49 24.26 0.48
C VAL A 36 -6.69 24.29 -1.04
N ASP A 37 -7.91 24.57 -1.47
CA ASP A 37 -8.21 24.75 -2.90
C ASP A 37 -7.77 26.15 -3.37
N GLY A 38 -6.87 26.20 -4.33
CA GLY A 38 -6.35 27.45 -4.88
C GLY A 38 -7.38 28.29 -5.65
N ARG A 39 -8.57 27.76 -5.95
CA ARG A 39 -9.61 28.48 -6.68
C ARG A 39 -10.41 29.45 -5.81
N ASP A 40 -10.65 29.08 -4.55
CA ASP A 40 -11.54 29.79 -3.62
C ASP A 40 -11.06 29.81 -2.18
N ASN A 41 -9.93 29.16 -1.88
CA ASN A 41 -9.35 28.97 -0.54
C ASN A 41 -10.21 28.08 0.39
N ARG A 42 -11.15 27.29 -0.15
CA ARG A 42 -11.85 26.31 0.65
C ARG A 42 -10.88 25.26 1.16
N GLN A 43 -11.04 24.88 2.42
CA GLN A 43 -10.22 23.86 3.07
C GLN A 43 -10.97 22.53 3.10
N TYR A 44 -10.22 21.45 2.89
CA TYR A 44 -10.71 20.08 2.94
C TYR A 44 -9.84 19.28 3.88
N LEU A 45 -10.44 18.59 4.83
CA LEU A 45 -9.74 17.61 5.65
C LEU A 45 -9.36 16.41 4.79
N ASP A 46 -8.07 16.14 4.69
CA ASP A 46 -7.53 15.09 3.81
C ASP A 46 -7.42 13.77 4.59
N LEU A 47 -8.43 12.91 4.44
CA LEU A 47 -8.42 11.55 4.97
C LEU A 47 -8.03 10.49 3.92
N PHE A 48 -7.47 10.92 2.76
CA PHE A 48 -6.96 10.00 1.74
C PHE A 48 -5.45 10.15 1.46
N SER A 49 -4.83 11.23 1.94
CA SER A 49 -3.40 11.57 1.87
C SER A 49 -2.76 11.24 0.51
N MET A 50 -3.35 11.78 -0.57
CA MET A 50 -2.89 11.53 -1.95
C MET A 50 -2.73 10.04 -2.27
N PHE A 51 -3.78 9.25 -2.08
CA PHE A 51 -3.78 7.76 -2.21
C PHE A 51 -2.83 7.06 -1.23
N ALA A 52 -2.74 7.57 0.01
CA ALA A 52 -1.79 7.10 1.02
C ALA A 52 -0.32 7.28 0.60
N SER A 53 0.01 8.36 -0.10
CA SER A 53 1.39 8.65 -0.49
C SER A 53 2.06 9.72 0.37
N LEU A 54 1.30 10.46 1.18
CA LEU A 54 1.85 11.41 2.16
C LEU A 54 1.88 10.78 3.54
N SER A 55 3.08 10.60 4.10
CA SER A 55 3.25 10.04 5.45
C SER A 55 2.90 11.04 6.53
N VAL A 56 3.26 12.30 6.32
CA VAL A 56 2.99 13.42 7.23
C VAL A 56 2.17 14.49 6.51
N GLY A 57 1.52 15.37 7.26
CA GLY A 57 0.68 16.42 6.70
C GLY A 57 1.43 17.44 5.83
N TYR A 58 0.68 18.26 5.12
CA TYR A 58 1.20 19.29 4.22
C TYR A 58 2.06 20.30 4.98
N ASN A 59 3.15 20.74 4.32
CA ASN A 59 4.04 21.80 4.80
C ASN A 59 4.51 21.63 6.26
N HIS A 60 4.87 20.39 6.60
CA HIS A 60 5.35 20.06 7.94
C HIS A 60 6.51 20.97 8.34
N PRO A 61 6.51 21.57 9.56
CA PRO A 61 7.52 22.56 9.99
C PRO A 61 8.96 22.07 9.87
N TYR A 62 9.20 20.79 10.15
CA TYR A 62 10.52 20.17 10.00
C TYR A 62 11.01 20.17 8.55
N ILE A 63 10.12 19.89 7.59
CA ILE A 63 10.45 19.90 6.15
C ILE A 63 10.75 21.33 5.71
N LEU A 64 9.92 22.31 6.09
CA LEU A 64 10.15 23.73 5.78
C LEU A 64 11.48 24.24 6.32
N LYS A 65 11.85 23.83 7.52
CA LYS A 65 13.15 24.16 8.13
C LYS A 65 14.33 23.56 7.36
N ASN A 66 14.15 22.38 6.74
CA ASN A 66 15.17 21.62 6.01
C ASN A 66 15.03 21.72 4.49
N LYS A 67 14.27 22.70 3.97
CA LYS A 67 13.96 22.83 2.53
C LYS A 67 15.19 22.94 1.62
N GLU A 68 16.32 23.46 2.12
CA GLU A 68 17.56 23.59 1.36
C GLU A 68 18.14 22.23 0.97
N ARG A 69 17.96 21.18 1.81
CA ARG A 69 18.33 19.79 1.45
C ARG A 69 17.54 19.32 0.22
N LEU A 70 16.22 19.63 0.18
CA LEU A 70 15.37 19.32 -0.97
C LEU A 70 15.75 20.12 -2.20
N LEU A 71 16.02 21.41 -2.06
CA LEU A 71 16.41 22.28 -3.17
C LEU A 71 17.70 21.80 -3.83
N THR A 72 18.71 21.47 -3.05
CA THR A 72 20.00 20.93 -3.57
C THR A 72 19.78 19.67 -4.40
N SER A 73 18.98 18.73 -3.91
CA SER A 73 18.69 17.47 -4.61
C SER A 73 17.72 17.61 -5.78
N ALA A 74 16.92 18.71 -5.83
CA ALA A 74 15.96 18.95 -6.90
C ALA A 74 16.58 19.64 -8.14
N LEU A 75 17.68 20.39 -7.97
CA LEU A 75 18.32 21.15 -9.06
C LEU A 75 18.96 20.23 -10.11
N ASN A 76 19.44 19.07 -9.71
CA ASN A 76 20.08 18.12 -10.60
C ASN A 76 19.55 16.70 -10.33
N LYS A 77 19.25 15.96 -11.40
CA LYS A 77 18.81 14.56 -11.29
C LYS A 77 19.94 13.63 -11.73
N PRO A 78 20.78 13.12 -10.80
CA PRO A 78 21.82 12.16 -11.12
C PRO A 78 21.23 10.77 -11.45
N THR A 79 22.02 9.93 -12.12
CA THR A 79 21.73 8.50 -12.31
C THR A 79 22.23 7.75 -11.06
N ASN A 80 21.39 7.61 -10.05
CA ASN A 80 21.76 7.00 -8.76
C ASN A 80 22.25 5.55 -8.86
N SER A 81 21.96 4.87 -9.98
CA SER A 81 22.46 3.52 -10.25
C SER A 81 23.95 3.47 -10.63
N ASP A 82 24.51 4.59 -11.13
CA ASP A 82 25.85 4.63 -11.69
C ASP A 82 26.73 5.70 -11.03
N VAL A 83 26.12 6.77 -10.52
CA VAL A 83 26.85 7.89 -9.88
C VAL A 83 26.21 8.16 -8.52
N TYR A 84 26.93 7.85 -7.47
CA TYR A 84 26.45 7.98 -6.11
C TYR A 84 26.63 9.40 -5.55
N SER A 85 25.75 9.78 -4.61
CA SER A 85 25.84 11.04 -3.87
C SER A 85 25.82 10.81 -2.37
N VAL A 86 26.26 11.83 -1.61
CA VAL A 86 26.20 11.83 -0.14
C VAL A 86 24.75 11.74 0.33
N GLU A 87 23.84 12.44 -0.34
CA GLU A 87 22.41 12.45 -0.04
C GLU A 87 21.78 11.08 -0.22
N MET A 88 22.18 10.32 -1.25
CA MET A 88 21.75 8.92 -1.42
C MET A 88 22.27 8.04 -0.29
N ALA A 89 23.55 8.19 0.10
CA ALA A 89 24.11 7.42 1.20
C ALA A 89 23.39 7.73 2.54
N GLU A 90 23.06 9.00 2.79
CA GLU A 90 22.30 9.43 3.95
C GLU A 90 20.91 8.78 3.96
N PHE A 91 20.22 8.78 2.79
CA PHE A 91 18.93 8.11 2.64
C PHE A 91 19.03 6.60 2.95
N VAL A 92 19.98 5.89 2.34
CA VAL A 92 20.15 4.44 2.54
C VAL A 92 20.43 4.12 4.02
N ASN A 93 21.30 4.89 4.67
CA ASN A 93 21.61 4.71 6.08
C ASN A 93 20.38 4.98 6.98
N THR A 94 19.64 6.05 6.70
CA THR A 94 18.43 6.39 7.47
C THR A 94 17.34 5.34 7.26
N MET A 95 17.15 4.89 6.01
CA MET A 95 16.19 3.84 5.67
C MET A 95 16.53 2.53 6.38
N ASN A 96 17.80 2.13 6.40
CA ASN A 96 18.27 0.93 7.09
C ASN A 96 18.02 1.04 8.60
N ARG A 97 18.36 2.16 9.22
CA ARG A 97 18.24 2.37 10.66
C ARG A 97 16.77 2.41 11.13
N VAL A 98 15.88 3.06 10.37
CA VAL A 98 14.52 3.38 10.82
C VAL A 98 13.48 2.40 10.28
N ALA A 99 13.63 1.93 9.04
CA ALA A 99 12.57 1.22 8.34
C ALA A 99 12.93 -0.17 7.80
N GLN A 100 14.20 -0.44 7.48
CA GLN A 100 14.57 -1.73 6.90
C GLN A 100 14.67 -2.81 8.01
N PRO A 101 13.88 -3.91 7.92
CA PRO A 101 13.98 -4.99 8.89
C PRO A 101 15.30 -5.76 8.76
N GLU A 102 15.91 -6.17 9.87
CA GLU A 102 17.15 -6.95 9.88
C GLU A 102 17.05 -8.28 9.09
N TYR A 103 15.87 -8.89 9.05
CA TYR A 103 15.62 -10.14 8.29
C TYR A 103 15.46 -9.92 6.78
N LEU A 104 15.50 -8.66 6.29
CA LEU A 104 15.44 -8.28 4.88
C LEU A 104 16.63 -7.36 4.53
N PRO A 105 17.87 -7.86 4.58
CA PRO A 105 19.06 -7.02 4.48
C PRO A 105 19.36 -6.47 3.07
N HIS A 106 18.83 -7.12 2.02
CA HIS A 106 19.01 -6.65 0.65
C HIS A 106 18.03 -5.56 0.27
N SER A 107 18.45 -4.54 -0.46
CA SER A 107 17.61 -3.44 -0.93
C SER A 107 17.84 -3.11 -2.40
N PHE A 108 16.78 -2.69 -3.08
CA PHE A 108 16.84 -2.11 -4.41
C PHE A 108 15.78 -1.01 -4.54
N PHE A 109 16.16 0.14 -5.11
CA PHE A 109 15.29 1.31 -5.23
C PHE A 109 14.99 1.62 -6.69
N ILE A 110 13.77 2.09 -6.96
CA ILE A 110 13.26 2.41 -8.29
C ILE A 110 12.13 3.44 -8.21
N GLU A 111 11.76 4.09 -9.32
CA GLU A 111 10.60 4.96 -9.39
C GLU A 111 9.34 4.17 -9.78
N GLY A 112 8.28 4.26 -8.94
CA GLY A 112 6.96 3.69 -9.19
C GLY A 112 6.72 2.32 -8.51
N GLY A 113 5.57 2.23 -7.79
CA GLY A 113 5.19 1.02 -7.02
C GLY A 113 5.03 -0.23 -7.89
N GLY A 114 4.46 -0.09 -9.10
CA GLY A 114 4.36 -1.22 -10.05
C GLY A 114 5.73 -1.74 -10.45
N LEU A 115 6.72 -0.86 -10.65
CA LEU A 115 8.10 -1.27 -10.96
C LEU A 115 8.81 -1.88 -9.74
N ALA A 116 8.48 -1.46 -8.53
CA ALA A 116 8.96 -2.13 -7.32
C ALA A 116 8.48 -3.59 -7.27
N VAL A 117 7.17 -3.80 -7.47
CA VAL A 117 6.63 -5.18 -7.55
C VAL A 117 7.26 -5.96 -8.70
N GLU A 118 7.45 -5.38 -9.89
CA GLU A 118 8.13 -6.08 -11.00
C GLU A 118 9.54 -6.53 -10.63
N ASN A 119 10.29 -5.73 -9.87
CA ASN A 119 11.63 -6.13 -9.44
C ASN A 119 11.58 -7.19 -8.32
N ALA A 120 10.55 -7.22 -7.47
CA ALA A 120 10.30 -8.34 -6.57
C ALA A 120 10.07 -9.64 -7.35
N LEU A 121 9.24 -9.59 -8.39
CA LEU A 121 8.96 -10.75 -9.26
C LEU A 121 10.21 -11.19 -10.04
N LYS A 122 10.98 -10.25 -10.60
CA LYS A 122 12.25 -10.55 -11.30
C LYS A 122 13.23 -11.25 -10.36
N SER A 123 13.32 -10.81 -9.11
CA SER A 123 14.16 -11.44 -8.09
C SER A 123 13.72 -12.88 -7.82
N ALA A 124 12.41 -13.10 -7.73
CA ALA A 124 11.85 -14.43 -7.52
C ALA A 124 12.06 -15.36 -8.73
N PHE A 125 11.87 -14.86 -9.96
CA PHE A 125 12.11 -15.64 -11.18
C PHE A 125 13.58 -16.03 -11.30
N ASP A 126 14.50 -15.08 -11.10
CA ASP A 126 15.93 -15.33 -11.18
C ASP A 126 16.37 -16.40 -10.17
N TRP A 127 15.95 -16.26 -8.93
CA TRP A 127 16.23 -17.21 -7.85
C TRP A 127 15.68 -18.60 -8.18
N LYS A 128 14.39 -18.72 -8.56
CA LYS A 128 13.76 -20.02 -8.80
C LYS A 128 14.33 -20.74 -10.01
N VAL A 129 14.52 -20.02 -11.12
CA VAL A 129 15.07 -20.62 -12.36
C VAL A 129 16.49 -21.11 -12.12
N LYS A 130 17.36 -20.35 -11.46
CA LYS A 130 18.73 -20.74 -11.16
C LYS A 130 18.80 -21.95 -10.24
N LYS A 131 17.97 -22.01 -9.19
CA LYS A 131 17.85 -23.22 -8.35
C LYS A 131 17.41 -24.44 -9.13
N ASN A 132 16.43 -24.31 -10.00
CA ASN A 132 15.93 -25.40 -10.83
C ASN A 132 17.00 -25.88 -11.82
N LEU A 133 17.73 -24.97 -12.47
CA LEU A 133 18.84 -25.32 -13.35
C LEU A 133 19.95 -26.09 -12.60
N LYS A 134 20.36 -25.59 -11.42
CA LYS A 134 21.36 -26.24 -10.56
C LYS A 134 20.91 -27.63 -10.11
N SER A 135 19.61 -27.84 -9.92
CA SER A 135 19.02 -29.13 -9.51
C SER A 135 18.64 -30.05 -10.68
N GLY A 136 18.97 -29.69 -11.91
CA GLY A 136 18.65 -30.50 -13.10
C GLY A 136 17.17 -30.53 -13.51
N LYS A 137 16.35 -29.60 -12.97
CA LYS A 137 14.90 -29.52 -13.25
C LYS A 137 14.57 -28.73 -14.51
N GLY A 138 15.57 -28.15 -15.18
CA GLY A 138 15.41 -27.34 -16.37
C GLY A 138 15.04 -25.88 -16.07
N LYS A 139 14.80 -25.09 -17.13
CA LYS A 139 14.45 -23.67 -17.05
C LYS A 139 12.97 -23.49 -16.68
N LYS A 140 12.63 -23.82 -15.43
CA LYS A 140 11.30 -23.66 -14.83
C LYS A 140 11.33 -22.61 -13.73
N GLY A 141 10.18 -22.03 -13.38
CA GLY A 141 10.05 -21.02 -12.32
C GLY A 141 9.59 -19.67 -12.85
N SER A 142 8.57 -19.66 -13.71
CA SER A 142 8.05 -18.46 -14.39
C SER A 142 6.64 -18.06 -13.98
N MET A 143 6.05 -18.73 -12.97
CA MET A 143 4.68 -18.47 -12.53
C MET A 143 4.63 -17.87 -11.13
N ILE A 144 3.62 -17.01 -10.92
CA ILE A 144 3.33 -16.36 -9.64
C ILE A 144 1.89 -16.71 -9.22
N ILE A 145 1.73 -17.19 -7.98
CA ILE A 145 0.39 -17.32 -7.36
C ILE A 145 -0.01 -15.96 -6.80
N HIS A 146 -1.25 -15.55 -7.07
CA HIS A 146 -1.81 -14.30 -6.57
C HIS A 146 -3.31 -14.44 -6.27
N PHE A 147 -3.90 -13.44 -5.64
CA PHE A 147 -5.27 -13.52 -5.10
C PHE A 147 -6.28 -12.74 -5.94
N LYS A 148 -7.56 -13.11 -5.82
CA LYS A 148 -8.67 -12.27 -6.29
C LYS A 148 -8.67 -10.93 -5.57
N GLU A 149 -9.21 -9.90 -6.21
CA GLU A 149 -9.35 -8.54 -5.68
C GLU A 149 -8.00 -7.88 -5.29
N CYS A 150 -6.85 -8.37 -5.74
CA CYS A 150 -5.56 -7.76 -5.48
C CYS A 150 -5.24 -6.63 -6.45
N PHE A 151 -4.35 -5.72 -6.03
CA PHE A 151 -3.84 -4.65 -6.87
C PHE A 151 -2.33 -4.48 -6.67
N HIS A 152 -1.55 -4.92 -7.66
CA HIS A 152 -0.09 -4.89 -7.61
C HIS A 152 0.55 -3.91 -8.63
N GLY A 153 -0.27 -3.15 -9.34
CA GLY A 153 0.17 -2.20 -10.35
C GLY A 153 -0.41 -2.47 -11.74
N ARG A 154 0.03 -1.68 -12.72
CA ARG A 154 -0.49 -1.69 -14.09
C ARG A 154 0.61 -1.68 -15.14
N THR A 155 1.80 -2.13 -14.79
CA THR A 155 2.94 -2.36 -15.69
C THR A 155 2.92 -3.79 -16.25
N GLY A 156 3.90 -4.23 -17.02
CA GLY A 156 3.85 -5.49 -17.75
C GLY A 156 3.48 -6.71 -16.89
N TYR A 157 4.32 -7.08 -15.93
CA TYR A 157 4.04 -8.23 -15.06
C TYR A 157 2.89 -7.96 -14.08
N THR A 158 2.85 -6.78 -13.48
CA THR A 158 1.87 -6.46 -12.44
C THR A 158 0.45 -6.37 -12.96
N MET A 159 0.25 -6.05 -14.24
CA MET A 159 -1.06 -6.07 -14.90
C MET A 159 -1.66 -7.49 -14.95
N SER A 160 -0.81 -8.51 -15.02
CA SER A 160 -1.24 -9.92 -14.99
C SER A 160 -1.75 -10.33 -13.60
N LEU A 161 -1.24 -9.70 -12.56
CA LEU A 161 -1.64 -9.97 -11.17
C LEU A 161 -2.90 -9.20 -10.77
N THR A 162 -3.00 -7.92 -11.17
CA THR A 162 -4.07 -7.02 -10.73
C THR A 162 -5.45 -7.54 -11.12
N ASP A 163 -6.35 -7.63 -10.12
CA ASP A 163 -7.75 -8.05 -10.24
C ASP A 163 -8.66 -6.92 -9.74
N SER A 164 -8.79 -5.89 -10.57
CA SER A 164 -9.60 -4.71 -10.24
C SER A 164 -11.07 -4.93 -10.58
N PRO A 165 -12.02 -4.43 -9.77
CA PRO A 165 -13.45 -4.41 -10.13
C PRO A 165 -13.74 -3.54 -11.36
N ASP A 166 -12.86 -2.59 -11.71
CA ASP A 166 -12.96 -1.81 -12.94
C ASP A 166 -12.14 -2.49 -14.06
N PRO A 167 -12.82 -3.17 -15.02
CA PRO A 167 -12.16 -3.90 -16.09
C PRO A 167 -11.36 -3.00 -17.04
N ARG A 168 -11.68 -1.71 -17.14
CA ARG A 168 -10.98 -0.74 -18.00
C ARG A 168 -9.49 -0.60 -17.62
N LYS A 169 -9.13 -0.94 -16.40
CA LYS A 169 -7.75 -0.87 -15.92
C LYS A 169 -6.83 -1.91 -16.56
N THR A 170 -7.38 -3.03 -17.03
CA THR A 170 -6.57 -4.18 -17.49
C THR A 170 -7.07 -4.85 -18.77
N MET A 171 -8.29 -4.54 -19.25
CA MET A 171 -8.84 -5.17 -20.46
C MET A 171 -8.04 -4.83 -21.72
N TYR A 172 -8.01 -5.76 -22.67
CA TYR A 172 -7.34 -5.66 -23.97
C TYR A 172 -5.80 -5.59 -23.93
N PHE A 173 -5.18 -5.55 -22.78
CA PHE A 173 -3.72 -5.60 -22.64
C PHE A 173 -3.24 -7.05 -22.51
N PRO A 174 -2.12 -7.44 -23.15
CA PRO A 174 -1.53 -8.78 -22.98
C PRO A 174 -1.18 -9.04 -21.51
N LYS A 175 -1.46 -10.26 -21.06
CA LYS A 175 -1.22 -10.70 -19.68
C LYS A 175 -0.67 -12.13 -19.67
N PHE A 176 0.09 -12.45 -18.62
CA PHE A 176 0.48 -13.82 -18.32
C PHE A 176 -0.68 -14.53 -17.61
N GLU A 177 -0.92 -15.77 -17.97
CA GLU A 177 -1.93 -16.62 -17.32
C GLU A 177 -1.37 -17.27 -16.06
N TRP A 178 -1.13 -16.46 -15.02
CA TRP A 178 -0.67 -16.94 -13.74
C TRP A 178 -1.82 -17.35 -12.83
N PRO A 179 -1.61 -18.34 -11.93
CA PRO A 179 -2.66 -18.87 -11.07
C PRO A 179 -3.21 -17.81 -10.10
N ARG A 180 -4.52 -17.58 -10.18
CA ARG A 180 -5.25 -16.66 -9.28
C ARG A 180 -6.15 -17.47 -8.37
N VAL A 181 -5.99 -17.32 -7.04
CA VAL A 181 -6.73 -18.04 -6.01
C VAL A 181 -7.70 -17.13 -5.25
N LEU A 182 -8.63 -17.74 -4.52
CA LEU A 182 -9.59 -17.01 -3.69
C LEU A 182 -8.86 -16.20 -2.59
N ASN A 183 -9.28 -14.95 -2.38
CA ASN A 183 -8.87 -14.15 -1.22
C ASN A 183 -9.81 -14.44 -0.04
N PRO A 184 -9.35 -15.06 1.05
CA PRO A 184 -10.19 -15.39 2.21
C PRO A 184 -10.34 -14.18 3.14
N LYS A 185 -10.98 -13.13 2.63
CA LYS A 185 -11.17 -11.88 3.36
C LYS A 185 -12.10 -12.02 4.55
N ILE A 186 -11.82 -11.26 5.60
CA ILE A 186 -12.63 -11.19 6.81
C ILE A 186 -13.84 -10.29 6.57
N ASN A 187 -15.04 -10.77 6.94
CA ASN A 187 -16.22 -9.95 7.15
C ASN A 187 -16.32 -9.60 8.64
N PHE A 188 -16.52 -8.33 8.97
CA PHE A 188 -16.65 -7.86 10.34
C PHE A 188 -18.10 -7.66 10.75
N PRO A 189 -18.47 -7.94 12.04
CA PRO A 189 -17.57 -8.39 13.11
C PRO A 189 -17.11 -9.83 12.90
N ILE A 190 -15.84 -10.10 13.22
CA ILE A 190 -15.23 -11.41 12.94
C ILE A 190 -15.87 -12.55 13.73
N ASP A 191 -16.26 -12.29 14.99
CA ASP A 191 -16.86 -13.31 15.88
C ASP A 191 -18.14 -13.91 15.30
N GLU A 192 -18.89 -13.13 14.52
CA GLU A 192 -20.12 -13.57 13.85
C GLU A 192 -19.84 -14.33 12.53
N ASN A 193 -18.65 -14.15 11.95
CA ASN A 193 -18.30 -14.62 10.60
C ASN A 193 -17.11 -15.59 10.58
N ILE A 194 -16.60 -16.00 11.73
CA ILE A 194 -15.34 -16.77 11.84
C ILE A 194 -15.37 -18.12 11.08
N ASP A 195 -16.49 -18.83 11.13
CA ASP A 195 -16.63 -20.13 10.46
C ASP A 195 -16.57 -19.99 8.93
N GLU A 196 -17.17 -18.93 8.37
CA GLU A 196 -17.12 -18.63 6.94
C GLU A 196 -15.72 -18.22 6.51
N VAL A 197 -15.00 -17.47 7.35
CA VAL A 197 -13.61 -17.05 7.10
C VAL A 197 -12.71 -18.29 7.06
N ILE A 198 -12.79 -19.19 8.07
CA ILE A 198 -12.01 -20.44 8.12
C ILE A 198 -12.32 -21.32 6.90
N LYS A 199 -13.57 -21.43 6.51
CA LYS A 199 -13.96 -22.17 5.29
C LYS A 199 -13.34 -21.58 4.03
N SER A 200 -13.35 -20.24 3.89
CA SER A 200 -12.72 -19.52 2.78
C SER A 200 -11.21 -19.71 2.76
N GLU A 201 -10.56 -19.66 3.92
CA GLU A 201 -9.12 -19.95 4.04
C GLU A 201 -8.80 -21.36 3.55
N LYS A 202 -9.57 -22.35 3.99
CA LYS A 202 -9.39 -23.72 3.53
C LYS A 202 -9.51 -23.85 2.01
N ILE A 203 -10.54 -23.24 1.41
CA ILE A 203 -10.73 -23.25 -0.06
C ILE A 203 -9.52 -22.61 -0.76
N SER A 204 -9.04 -21.47 -0.27
CA SER A 204 -7.87 -20.79 -0.83
C SER A 204 -6.62 -21.65 -0.75
N LEU A 205 -6.34 -22.24 0.41
CA LEU A 205 -5.19 -23.13 0.63
C LEU A 205 -5.26 -24.39 -0.25
N ASP A 206 -6.44 -24.98 -0.41
CA ASP A 206 -6.64 -26.14 -1.30
C ASP A 206 -6.37 -25.74 -2.77
N GLN A 207 -6.82 -24.56 -3.22
CA GLN A 207 -6.50 -24.04 -4.55
C GLN A 207 -4.99 -23.83 -4.75
N ILE A 208 -4.29 -23.34 -3.73
CA ILE A 208 -2.83 -23.18 -3.77
C ILE A 208 -2.16 -24.55 -3.90
N LYS A 209 -2.54 -25.54 -3.07
CA LYS A 209 -1.99 -26.90 -3.11
C LYS A 209 -2.22 -27.56 -4.47
N ASP A 210 -3.43 -27.46 -5.02
CA ASP A 210 -3.75 -27.96 -6.36
C ASP A 210 -2.89 -27.29 -7.45
N THR A 211 -2.67 -25.99 -7.33
CA THR A 211 -1.81 -25.23 -8.24
C THR A 211 -0.38 -25.71 -8.20
N LEU A 212 0.17 -25.96 -7.01
CA LEU A 212 1.53 -26.46 -6.81
C LEU A 212 1.70 -27.87 -7.40
N LEU A 213 0.71 -28.73 -7.25
CA LEU A 213 0.72 -30.09 -7.85
C LEU A 213 0.70 -30.04 -9.39
N LYS A 214 -0.14 -29.18 -9.96
CA LYS A 214 -0.28 -29.04 -11.43
C LYS A 214 0.92 -28.39 -12.10
N ASN A 215 1.59 -27.45 -11.39
CA ASN A 215 2.68 -26.63 -11.93
C ASN A 215 3.99 -26.91 -11.18
N LYS A 216 4.35 -28.17 -11.07
CA LYS A 216 5.53 -28.62 -10.35
C LYS A 216 6.79 -27.89 -10.82
N ASP A 217 7.50 -27.26 -9.87
CA ASP A 217 8.72 -26.48 -10.07
C ASP A 217 8.53 -25.15 -10.85
N GLU A 218 7.31 -24.79 -11.32
CA GLU A 218 7.05 -23.56 -12.06
C GLU A 218 6.75 -22.35 -11.16
N ILE A 219 6.31 -22.57 -9.92
CA ILE A 219 5.95 -21.48 -9.02
C ILE A 219 7.22 -20.85 -8.45
N ALA A 220 7.49 -19.58 -8.82
CA ALA A 220 8.61 -18.80 -8.31
C ALA A 220 8.26 -18.12 -6.99
N ALA A 221 7.04 -17.59 -6.89
CA ALA A 221 6.57 -16.92 -5.67
C ALA A 221 5.05 -16.95 -5.55
N LEU A 222 4.59 -16.65 -4.33
CA LEU A 222 3.23 -16.20 -4.04
C LEU A 222 3.30 -14.76 -3.57
N ILE A 223 2.44 -13.89 -4.12
CA ILE A 223 2.36 -12.48 -3.73
C ILE A 223 1.00 -12.16 -3.10
N ILE A 224 1.03 -11.39 -2.00
CA ILE A 224 -0.18 -10.94 -1.28
C ILE A 224 0.05 -9.54 -0.68
N GLU A 225 -0.99 -8.71 -0.67
CA GLU A 225 -1.03 -7.49 0.15
C GLU A 225 -1.37 -7.89 1.60
N PRO A 226 -0.67 -7.42 2.64
CA PRO A 226 -1.05 -7.70 4.04
C PRO A 226 -2.47 -7.25 4.40
N ILE A 227 -2.97 -6.21 3.73
CA ILE A 227 -4.36 -5.80 3.62
C ILE A 227 -4.57 -5.37 2.17
N GLN A 228 -5.52 -5.97 1.47
CA GLN A 228 -5.82 -5.55 0.09
C GLN A 228 -6.49 -4.17 0.10
N GLY A 229 -5.74 -3.14 -0.31
CA GLY A 229 -6.23 -1.77 -0.24
C GLY A 229 -7.25 -1.44 -1.34
N GLU A 230 -6.86 -1.54 -2.61
CA GLU A 230 -7.71 -1.20 -3.74
C GLU A 230 -8.88 -2.17 -3.92
N GLY A 231 -8.71 -3.42 -3.53
CA GLY A 231 -9.73 -4.46 -3.61
C GLY A 231 -10.89 -4.32 -2.61
N GLY A 232 -10.79 -3.38 -1.65
CA GLY A 232 -11.87 -3.12 -0.70
C GLY A 232 -11.43 -3.13 0.77
N ASP A 233 -10.19 -2.84 1.09
CA ASP A 233 -9.63 -2.93 2.46
C ASP A 233 -9.89 -4.30 3.09
N ASN A 234 -9.54 -5.36 2.35
CA ASN A 234 -9.77 -6.73 2.77
C ASN A 234 -8.68 -7.18 3.74
N HIS A 235 -9.06 -7.48 4.96
CA HIS A 235 -8.19 -8.00 6.00
C HIS A 235 -8.16 -9.53 5.97
N PHE A 236 -7.05 -10.10 6.48
CA PHE A 236 -6.83 -11.54 6.61
C PHE A 236 -6.37 -11.87 8.02
N ARG A 237 -6.60 -13.12 8.46
CA ARG A 237 -6.09 -13.61 9.75
C ARG A 237 -4.61 -13.96 9.65
N CYS A 238 -3.89 -13.88 10.77
CA CYS A 238 -2.48 -14.25 10.79
C CYS A 238 -2.27 -15.76 10.59
N GLU A 239 -3.25 -16.59 10.98
CA GLU A 239 -3.23 -18.04 10.75
C GLU A 239 -3.11 -18.37 9.26
N PHE A 240 -3.81 -17.59 8.40
CA PHE A 240 -3.68 -17.76 6.96
C PHE A 240 -2.25 -17.47 6.46
N PHE A 241 -1.62 -16.40 6.96
CA PHE A 241 -0.23 -16.09 6.61
C PHE A 241 0.76 -17.16 7.09
N LYS A 242 0.52 -17.81 8.25
CA LYS A 242 1.33 -18.95 8.71
C LYS A 242 1.27 -20.12 7.75
N GLU A 243 0.05 -20.47 7.29
CA GLU A 243 -0.13 -21.52 6.29
C GLU A 243 0.58 -21.17 4.96
N LEU A 244 0.50 -19.91 4.51
CA LEU A 244 1.22 -19.47 3.32
C LEU A 244 2.74 -19.61 3.49
N ARG A 245 3.28 -19.24 4.66
CA ARG A 245 4.71 -19.41 4.95
C ARG A 245 5.13 -20.87 4.97
N THR A 246 4.32 -21.72 5.58
CA THR A 246 4.54 -23.18 5.62
C THR A 246 4.57 -23.74 4.19
N LEU A 247 3.57 -23.44 3.38
CA LEU A 247 3.51 -23.88 1.98
C LEU A 247 4.71 -23.40 1.16
N ALA A 248 5.15 -22.15 1.38
CA ALA A 248 6.30 -21.58 0.67
C ALA A 248 7.61 -22.28 1.04
N ASN A 249 7.78 -22.69 2.30
CA ASN A 249 8.94 -23.46 2.75
C ASN A 249 8.93 -24.89 2.21
N GLU A 250 7.79 -25.58 2.30
CA GLU A 250 7.65 -26.98 1.88
C GLU A 250 7.77 -27.16 0.36
N ASN A 251 7.36 -26.16 -0.43
CA ASN A 251 7.31 -26.24 -1.89
C ASN A 251 8.36 -25.36 -2.58
N ASP A 252 9.28 -24.79 -1.82
CA ASP A 252 10.43 -24.06 -2.32
C ASP A 252 10.08 -22.93 -3.30
N PHE A 253 9.17 -22.03 -2.88
CA PHE A 253 8.88 -20.77 -3.56
C PHE A 253 8.99 -19.58 -2.59
N LEU A 254 9.14 -18.36 -3.11
CA LEU A 254 9.27 -17.16 -2.30
C LEU A 254 7.91 -16.59 -1.91
N LEU A 255 7.82 -16.03 -0.70
CA LEU A 255 6.65 -15.32 -0.21
C LEU A 255 6.91 -13.81 -0.31
N ILE A 256 6.10 -13.10 -1.12
CA ILE A 256 6.23 -11.67 -1.36
C ILE A 256 5.05 -10.96 -0.71
N TYR A 257 5.34 -9.96 0.16
CA TYR A 257 4.29 -9.06 0.65
C TYR A 257 4.36 -7.71 -0.07
N ASP A 258 3.24 -7.31 -0.66
CA ASP A 258 3.10 -6.01 -1.25
C ASP A 258 2.68 -4.99 -0.19
N GLU A 259 3.66 -4.27 0.33
CA GLU A 259 3.50 -3.23 1.35
C GLU A 259 3.40 -1.81 0.76
N VAL A 260 3.23 -1.69 -0.55
CA VAL A 260 3.15 -0.39 -1.23
C VAL A 260 2.07 0.51 -0.63
N GLN A 261 0.96 -0.03 -0.14
CA GLN A 261 -0.07 0.77 0.51
C GLN A 261 -0.06 0.66 2.03
N THR A 262 0.29 -0.48 2.57
CA THR A 262 0.20 -0.81 4.00
C THR A 262 1.41 -0.42 4.83
N GLY A 263 2.58 -0.23 4.20
CA GLY A 263 3.83 0.11 4.87
C GLY A 263 3.88 1.54 5.42
N ILE A 264 4.99 1.84 6.08
CA ILE A 264 5.35 3.13 6.65
C ILE A 264 4.31 3.62 7.66
N GLY A 265 4.12 2.83 8.71
CA GLY A 265 3.48 3.27 9.94
C GLY A 265 1.95 3.30 9.97
N ILE A 266 1.25 3.27 8.83
CA ILE A 266 -0.20 3.51 8.81
C ILE A 266 -1.00 2.47 9.59
N THR A 267 -0.48 1.26 9.75
CA THR A 267 -1.10 0.18 10.54
C THR A 267 -0.65 0.16 12.00
N GLY A 268 0.16 1.15 12.42
CA GLY A 268 0.75 1.22 13.77
C GLY A 268 2.11 0.53 13.93
N SER A 269 2.56 -0.19 12.89
CA SER A 269 3.92 -0.75 12.78
C SER A 269 4.56 -0.26 11.49
N MET A 270 5.90 -0.22 11.42
CA MET A 270 6.60 0.27 10.22
C MET A 270 6.12 -0.46 8.96
N TRP A 271 5.99 -1.78 9.01
CA TRP A 271 5.41 -2.64 7.97
C TRP A 271 4.22 -3.41 8.52
N ALA A 272 3.16 -3.55 7.75
CA ALA A 272 1.92 -4.15 8.22
C ALA A 272 2.09 -5.62 8.64
N HIS A 273 3.00 -6.37 8.02
CA HIS A 273 3.26 -7.76 8.40
C HIS A 273 3.96 -7.91 9.76
N GLN A 274 4.48 -6.83 10.35
CA GLN A 274 5.15 -6.87 11.66
C GLN A 274 4.18 -6.98 12.84
N SER A 275 2.89 -6.68 12.64
CA SER A 275 1.89 -6.79 13.69
C SER A 275 0.54 -7.20 13.13
N PHE A 276 -0.07 -8.24 13.68
CA PHE A 276 -1.47 -8.59 13.44
C PHE A 276 -2.32 -8.18 14.63
N ASN A 277 -3.55 -7.76 14.37
CA ASN A 277 -4.46 -7.37 15.42
C ASN A 277 -4.83 -8.60 16.27
N PRO A 278 -4.50 -8.66 17.58
CA PRO A 278 -4.83 -9.79 18.44
C PRO A 278 -6.34 -10.04 18.57
N ASN A 279 -7.18 -9.03 18.28
CA ASN A 279 -8.64 -9.19 18.28
C ASN A 279 -9.17 -9.91 17.02
N ILE A 280 -8.34 -10.04 15.98
CA ILE A 280 -8.68 -10.73 14.73
C ILE A 280 -8.06 -12.13 14.70
N CYS A 281 -6.98 -12.34 15.45
CA CYS A 281 -6.21 -13.56 15.47
C CYS A 281 -6.25 -14.17 16.87
N ASN A 282 -6.77 -15.39 17.01
CA ASN A 282 -6.71 -16.17 18.23
C ASN A 282 -5.32 -16.78 18.50
N CYS A 283 -4.29 -16.28 17.85
CA CYS A 283 -2.96 -16.84 17.98
C CYS A 283 -2.07 -15.90 18.78
N ASN A 284 -1.29 -16.48 19.69
CA ASN A 284 0.00 -15.93 20.09
C ASN A 284 0.91 -15.98 18.86
N CYS A 285 0.71 -15.05 17.90
CA CYS A 285 1.50 -15.00 16.70
C CYS A 285 2.91 -14.57 17.07
N ASP A 286 3.78 -15.53 17.24
CA ASP A 286 5.19 -15.31 17.00
C ASP A 286 5.33 -14.88 15.54
N ASN A 287 5.61 -13.59 15.33
CA ASN A 287 5.73 -13.00 13.99
C ASN A 287 6.85 -13.65 13.16
N SER A 288 7.78 -14.39 13.78
CA SER A 288 8.84 -15.13 13.08
C SER A 288 8.30 -16.15 12.06
N ASN A 289 7.11 -16.70 12.31
CA ASN A 289 6.50 -17.74 11.49
C ASN A 289 5.67 -17.21 10.30
N ILE A 290 5.71 -15.88 10.02
CA ILE A 290 4.97 -15.26 8.92
C ILE A 290 5.85 -14.31 8.10
N LEU A 291 7.15 -14.28 8.34
CA LEU A 291 8.05 -13.34 7.66
C LEU A 291 8.07 -13.58 6.14
N PRO A 292 8.01 -12.50 5.33
CA PRO A 292 8.16 -12.59 3.89
C PRO A 292 9.62 -12.84 3.50
N ASP A 293 9.81 -13.34 2.28
CA ASP A 293 11.14 -13.38 1.66
C ASP A 293 11.46 -12.06 0.96
N ILE A 294 10.42 -11.35 0.47
CA ILE A 294 10.57 -10.04 -0.18
C ILE A 294 9.37 -9.17 0.25
N ILE A 295 9.61 -7.89 0.48
CA ILE A 295 8.56 -6.87 0.49
C ILE A 295 8.77 -5.90 -0.67
N SER A 296 7.67 -5.44 -1.30
CA SER A 296 7.66 -4.28 -2.17
C SER A 296 7.08 -3.08 -1.45
N PHE A 297 7.65 -1.90 -1.68
CA PHE A 297 7.20 -0.67 -1.03
C PHE A 297 7.14 0.51 -2.00
N GLY A 298 6.37 1.53 -1.63
CA GLY A 298 6.13 2.71 -2.44
C GLY A 298 5.21 3.70 -1.75
N LYS A 299 4.59 4.60 -2.51
CA LYS A 299 3.67 5.63 -2.00
C LYS A 299 4.31 6.45 -0.87
N LYS A 300 4.06 6.10 0.40
CA LYS A 300 4.58 6.82 1.58
C LYS A 300 6.10 6.87 1.67
N THR A 301 6.80 5.93 1.03
CA THR A 301 8.26 5.94 0.94
C THR A 301 8.80 6.97 -0.05
N GLN A 302 7.93 7.63 -0.82
CA GLN A 302 8.27 8.58 -1.90
C GLN A 302 9.09 7.93 -3.02
N VAL A 303 10.21 7.32 -2.73
CA VAL A 303 10.95 6.41 -3.62
C VAL A 303 10.47 4.98 -3.39
N CYS A 304 10.26 4.22 -4.46
CA CYS A 304 9.79 2.84 -4.38
C CYS A 304 10.95 1.85 -4.39
N GLY A 305 10.68 0.60 -4.05
CA GLY A 305 11.72 -0.43 -4.04
C GLY A 305 11.29 -1.75 -3.42
N ILE A 306 12.27 -2.58 -3.16
CA ILE A 306 12.10 -3.86 -2.48
C ILE A 306 13.14 -4.03 -1.38
N PHE A 307 12.76 -4.76 -0.33
CA PHE A 307 13.70 -5.41 0.58
C PHE A 307 13.57 -6.91 0.44
N ALA A 308 14.69 -7.63 0.54
CA ALA A 308 14.72 -9.07 0.38
C ALA A 308 15.57 -9.76 1.45
N SER A 309 15.21 -11.00 1.77
CA SER A 309 15.86 -11.83 2.77
C SER A 309 17.10 -12.54 2.23
N ASN A 310 17.93 -13.05 3.14
CA ASN A 310 19.08 -13.90 2.81
C ASN A 310 18.69 -15.22 2.14
N ARG A 311 17.41 -15.56 2.02
CA ARG A 311 16.97 -16.71 1.24
C ARG A 311 17.36 -16.60 -0.24
N LEU A 312 17.50 -15.38 -0.76
CA LEU A 312 17.97 -15.16 -2.12
C LEU A 312 19.44 -15.58 -2.29
N ASP A 313 20.23 -15.58 -1.22
CA ASP A 313 21.65 -15.97 -1.23
C ASP A 313 21.87 -17.50 -1.35
N GLU A 314 20.79 -18.31 -1.33
CA GLU A 314 20.83 -19.71 -1.77
C GLU A 314 21.29 -19.84 -3.22
N VAL A 315 21.22 -18.74 -3.98
CA VAL A 315 21.73 -18.59 -5.34
C VAL A 315 22.89 -17.57 -5.29
N GLU A 316 24.12 -18.04 -5.46
CA GLU A 316 25.33 -17.24 -5.31
C GLU A 316 25.37 -16.02 -6.23
N ASP A 317 24.94 -16.18 -7.48
CA ASP A 317 24.85 -15.13 -8.50
C ASP A 317 23.45 -14.52 -8.62
N ASN A 318 22.75 -14.35 -7.48
CA ASN A 318 21.41 -13.75 -7.43
C ASN A 318 21.40 -12.28 -7.90
N VAL A 319 20.21 -11.70 -8.01
CA VAL A 319 20.03 -10.34 -8.55
C VAL A 319 20.73 -9.23 -7.76
N PHE A 320 21.06 -9.45 -6.48
CA PHE A 320 21.78 -8.48 -5.64
C PHE A 320 23.29 -8.61 -5.74
N ASN A 321 23.79 -9.76 -6.20
CA ASN A 321 25.23 -10.05 -6.34
C ASN A 321 25.69 -9.92 -7.81
N GLN A 322 24.78 -9.95 -8.78
CA GLN A 322 25.11 -9.87 -10.18
C GLN A 322 24.79 -8.49 -10.76
N SER A 323 25.81 -7.76 -11.19
CA SER A 323 25.65 -6.45 -11.84
C SER A 323 24.68 -6.50 -13.03
N SER A 324 23.89 -5.44 -13.21
CA SER A 324 22.93 -5.26 -14.31
C SER A 324 21.71 -6.19 -14.29
N ARG A 325 21.53 -7.06 -13.29
CA ARG A 325 20.33 -7.91 -13.18
C ARG A 325 19.08 -7.10 -12.80
N LEU A 326 19.23 -6.21 -11.81
CA LEU A 326 18.23 -5.18 -11.48
C LEU A 326 18.87 -3.82 -11.76
N ASN A 327 18.27 -3.01 -12.60
CA ASN A 327 18.75 -1.67 -12.88
C ASN A 327 17.66 -0.78 -13.48
N SER A 328 17.82 0.52 -13.34
CA SER A 328 17.12 1.57 -14.07
C SER A 328 18.02 2.80 -14.14
N THR A 329 17.95 3.60 -15.20
CA THR A 329 18.80 4.79 -15.39
C THR A 329 18.80 5.72 -14.16
N TRP A 330 17.65 5.91 -13.52
CA TRP A 330 17.56 6.83 -12.38
C TRP A 330 17.87 6.17 -11.03
N GLY A 331 17.66 4.86 -10.87
CA GLY A 331 17.87 4.16 -9.58
C GLY A 331 17.01 4.74 -8.44
N GLY A 332 15.81 5.22 -8.77
CA GLY A 332 14.99 6.05 -7.89
C GLY A 332 15.28 7.56 -8.05
N SER A 333 14.40 8.42 -7.54
CA SER A 333 14.55 9.89 -7.61
C SER A 333 15.29 10.42 -6.38
N LEU A 334 16.40 11.10 -6.56
CA LEU A 334 17.19 11.63 -5.44
C LEU A 334 16.42 12.60 -4.57
N VAL A 335 15.62 13.49 -5.15
CA VAL A 335 14.80 14.43 -4.35
C VAL A 335 13.74 13.70 -3.52
N ASP A 336 13.23 12.58 -4.01
CA ASP A 336 12.27 11.75 -3.27
C ASP A 336 12.97 10.94 -2.16
N MET A 337 14.21 10.50 -2.38
CA MET A 337 15.06 9.91 -1.33
C MET A 337 15.30 10.91 -0.19
N VAL A 338 15.68 12.14 -0.51
CA VAL A 338 15.90 13.20 0.48
C VAL A 338 14.59 13.56 1.20
N ARG A 339 13.48 13.67 0.47
CA ARG A 339 12.16 13.92 1.09
C ARG A 339 11.79 12.80 2.06
N PHE A 340 12.00 11.55 1.66
CA PHE A 340 11.68 10.42 2.53
C PHE A 340 12.63 10.31 3.73
N THR A 341 13.91 10.69 3.59
CA THR A 341 14.81 10.85 4.74
C THR A 341 14.21 11.79 5.77
N LEU A 342 13.72 12.96 5.34
CA LEU A 342 13.05 13.90 6.25
C LEU A 342 11.77 13.31 6.88
N TYR A 343 10.99 12.52 6.13
CA TYR A 343 9.82 11.84 6.68
C TYR A 343 10.20 10.80 7.74
N LEU A 344 11.25 10.01 7.51
CA LEU A 344 11.73 9.04 8.49
C LEU A 344 12.23 9.72 9.78
N GLU A 345 12.94 10.85 9.65
CA GLU A 345 13.36 11.67 10.78
C GLU A 345 12.17 12.21 11.58
N ILE A 346 11.09 12.64 10.91
CA ILE A 346 9.85 13.09 11.56
C ILE A 346 9.16 11.91 12.26
N ILE A 347 9.00 10.78 11.59
CA ILE A 347 8.36 9.59 12.15
C ILE A 347 9.05 9.16 13.46
N GLU A 348 10.38 9.17 13.46
CA GLU A 348 11.19 8.82 14.63
C GLU A 348 11.09 9.89 15.74
N ASN A 349 11.35 11.16 15.41
CA ASN A 349 11.42 12.24 16.38
C ASN A 349 10.07 12.57 17.04
N GLU A 350 8.96 12.36 16.33
CA GLU A 350 7.60 12.65 16.81
C GLU A 350 6.85 11.39 17.24
N ASN A 351 7.51 10.21 17.27
CA ASN A 351 6.92 8.93 17.65
C ASN A 351 5.63 8.62 16.90
N LEU A 352 5.62 8.83 15.57
CA LEU A 352 4.38 8.74 14.79
C LEU A 352 3.79 7.33 14.68
N LEU A 353 4.56 6.27 14.92
CA LEU A 353 4.03 4.90 15.03
C LEU A 353 3.12 4.76 16.25
N GLU A 354 3.51 5.35 17.39
CA GLU A 354 2.69 5.38 18.58
C GLU A 354 1.42 6.23 18.36
N ASN A 355 1.55 7.39 17.69
CA ASN A 355 0.40 8.20 17.31
C ASN A 355 -0.56 7.42 16.41
N ALA A 356 -0.05 6.69 15.41
CA ALA A 356 -0.87 5.87 14.53
C ALA A 356 -1.63 4.75 15.28
N ASN A 357 -1.02 4.15 16.30
CA ASN A 357 -1.70 3.19 17.18
C ASN A 357 -2.79 3.87 18.03
N LYS A 358 -2.49 5.00 18.66
CA LYS A 358 -3.43 5.75 19.50
C LYS A 358 -4.60 6.29 18.68
N MET A 359 -4.34 6.94 17.57
CA MET A 359 -5.37 7.48 16.67
C MET A 359 -6.10 6.36 15.91
N GLY A 360 -5.43 5.24 15.67
CA GLY A 360 -6.05 4.05 15.11
C GLY A 360 -7.12 3.45 16.01
N LYS A 361 -6.91 3.46 17.33
CA LYS A 361 -7.94 3.07 18.30
C LYS A 361 -9.13 4.04 18.26
N GLU A 362 -8.86 5.34 18.26
CA GLU A 362 -9.92 6.36 18.14
C GLU A 362 -10.70 6.19 16.82
N LEU A 363 -10.00 5.98 15.70
CA LEU A 363 -10.63 5.70 14.40
C LEU A 363 -11.55 4.47 14.47
N GLY A 364 -11.10 3.37 15.07
CA GLY A 364 -11.89 2.16 15.22
C GLY A 364 -13.16 2.38 16.07
N ASP A 365 -13.03 3.07 17.19
CA ASP A 365 -14.16 3.42 18.07
C ASP A 365 -15.19 4.29 17.34
N GLN A 366 -14.73 5.29 16.56
CA GLN A 366 -15.61 6.15 15.76
C GLN A 366 -16.28 5.39 14.61
N LEU A 367 -15.57 4.48 13.92
CA LEU A 367 -16.15 3.63 12.87
C LEU A 367 -17.29 2.75 13.40
N ILE A 368 -17.09 2.09 14.54
CA ILE A 368 -18.11 1.27 15.18
C ILE A 368 -19.30 2.11 15.60
N LYS A 369 -19.05 3.31 16.16
CA LYS A 369 -20.10 4.25 16.56
C LYS A 369 -20.92 4.73 15.38
N LEU A 370 -20.27 5.05 14.26
CA LEU A 370 -20.91 5.48 13.02
C LEU A 370 -21.78 4.36 12.44
N GLN A 371 -21.26 3.12 12.38
CA GLN A 371 -22.03 1.95 11.94
C GLN A 371 -23.27 1.71 12.81
N LYS A 372 -23.14 1.81 14.14
CA LYS A 372 -24.30 1.68 15.05
C LYS A 372 -25.34 2.77 14.84
N LYS A 373 -24.93 3.98 14.47
CA LYS A 373 -25.85 5.11 14.20
C LYS A 373 -26.57 4.97 12.85
N HIS A 374 -25.91 4.37 11.84
CA HIS A 374 -26.45 4.21 10.49
C HIS A 374 -26.47 2.73 10.03
N PRO A 375 -27.11 1.81 10.78
CA PRO A 375 -26.98 0.36 10.57
C PRO A 375 -27.54 -0.15 9.23
N ASN A 376 -28.47 0.60 8.61
CA ASN A 376 -29.05 0.26 7.31
C ASN A 376 -28.21 0.79 6.13
N LEU A 377 -27.19 1.59 6.39
CA LEU A 377 -26.37 2.24 5.36
C LEU A 377 -24.89 1.83 5.45
N ILE A 378 -24.39 1.58 6.66
CA ILE A 378 -23.00 1.24 6.91
C ILE A 378 -22.90 -0.15 7.52
N SER A 379 -21.97 -0.94 6.98
CA SER A 379 -21.63 -2.28 7.46
C SER A 379 -20.12 -2.52 7.44
N ASN A 380 -19.68 -3.61 8.02
CA ASN A 380 -18.32 -4.12 7.89
C ASN A 380 -17.24 -3.08 8.25
N ALA A 381 -17.50 -2.27 9.31
CA ALA A 381 -16.54 -1.30 9.84
C ALA A 381 -15.30 -2.02 10.37
N ARG A 382 -14.12 -1.60 9.91
CA ARG A 382 -12.84 -2.25 10.19
C ARG A 382 -11.66 -1.29 10.13
N ASN A 383 -10.63 -1.58 10.90
CA ASN A 383 -9.35 -0.88 10.79
C ASN A 383 -8.19 -1.69 11.38
N ARG A 384 -6.98 -1.30 10.99
CA ARG A 384 -5.72 -1.66 11.65
C ARG A 384 -4.85 -0.40 11.69
N GLY A 385 -4.63 0.15 12.88
CA GLY A 385 -4.08 1.49 13.02
C GLY A 385 -4.99 2.51 12.31
N LEU A 386 -4.38 3.39 11.52
CA LEU A 386 -5.07 4.40 10.71
C LEU A 386 -5.57 3.89 9.34
N PHE A 387 -5.30 2.64 9.01
CA PHE A 387 -5.82 1.98 7.81
C PHE A 387 -7.22 1.46 8.08
N GLY A 388 -8.25 2.22 7.74
CA GLY A 388 -9.63 1.94 8.10
C GLY A 388 -10.61 2.04 6.92
N ALA A 389 -11.78 1.40 7.09
CA ALA A 389 -12.83 1.37 6.08
C ALA A 389 -14.20 0.98 6.65
N PHE A 390 -15.24 1.27 5.88
CA PHE A 390 -16.57 0.70 6.02
C PHE A 390 -17.23 0.49 4.65
N ASP A 391 -18.24 -0.38 4.60
CA ASP A 391 -18.93 -0.73 3.37
C ASP A 391 -20.34 -0.11 3.33
N PHE A 392 -20.75 0.27 2.11
CA PHE A 392 -22.12 0.61 1.74
C PHE A 392 -22.85 -0.61 1.15
N PRO A 393 -24.19 -0.55 0.94
CA PRO A 393 -24.90 -1.64 0.26
C PRO A 393 -24.42 -1.91 -1.17
N ASP A 394 -24.10 -0.86 -1.92
CA ASP A 394 -23.71 -0.91 -3.33
C ASP A 394 -22.79 0.26 -3.75
N THR A 395 -22.32 0.20 -4.98
CA THR A 395 -21.43 1.22 -5.58
C THR A 395 -22.10 2.59 -5.72
N GLU A 396 -23.37 2.63 -6.14
CA GLU A 396 -24.09 3.88 -6.41
C GLU A 396 -24.29 4.68 -5.12
N THR A 397 -24.70 4.00 -4.04
CA THR A 397 -24.84 4.59 -2.71
C THR A 397 -23.50 5.11 -2.21
N ARG A 398 -22.42 4.29 -2.34
CA ARG A 398 -21.07 4.67 -1.95
C ARG A 398 -20.63 5.95 -2.66
N ASP A 399 -20.80 6.03 -3.99
CA ASP A 399 -20.33 7.18 -4.79
C ASP A 399 -21.11 8.44 -4.43
N LYS A 400 -22.43 8.37 -4.35
CA LYS A 400 -23.29 9.51 -3.92
C LYS A 400 -22.90 10.05 -2.55
N VAL A 401 -22.70 9.14 -1.58
CA VAL A 401 -22.32 9.56 -0.22
C VAL A 401 -20.92 10.13 -0.20
N ASN A 402 -19.97 9.55 -0.98
CA ASN A 402 -18.62 10.09 -1.08
C ASN A 402 -18.59 11.54 -1.62
N ASP A 403 -19.42 11.84 -2.62
CA ASP A 403 -19.59 13.21 -3.13
C ASP A 403 -20.17 14.13 -2.05
N MET A 404 -21.16 13.66 -1.27
CA MET A 404 -21.73 14.43 -0.17
C MET A 404 -20.73 14.67 0.97
N ILE A 405 -19.84 13.70 1.27
CA ILE A 405 -18.75 13.85 2.24
C ILE A 405 -17.77 14.93 1.76
N LEU A 406 -17.45 14.94 0.48
CA LEU A 406 -16.60 15.98 -0.14
C LEU A 406 -17.27 17.36 -0.03
N ASP A 407 -18.58 17.44 -0.23
CA ASP A 407 -19.35 18.69 -0.06
C ASP A 407 -19.33 19.20 1.40
N GLU A 408 -19.31 18.32 2.38
CA GLU A 408 -19.15 18.70 3.80
C GLU A 408 -17.72 19.18 4.13
N GLY A 409 -16.71 18.87 3.29
CA GLY A 409 -15.34 19.35 3.46
C GLY A 409 -14.32 18.27 3.83
N THR A 410 -14.64 16.99 3.62
CA THR A 410 -13.70 15.88 3.85
C THR A 410 -13.39 15.15 2.56
N MET A 411 -12.10 14.94 2.27
CA MET A 411 -11.66 14.18 1.11
C MET A 411 -11.43 12.72 1.48
N MET A 412 -12.15 11.83 0.81
CA MET A 412 -12.05 10.39 0.97
C MET A 412 -12.04 9.68 -0.39
N LEU A 413 -11.78 8.40 -0.41
CA LEU A 413 -11.80 7.58 -1.62
C LEU A 413 -12.56 6.29 -1.43
N GLY A 414 -13.30 5.90 -2.48
CA GLY A 414 -13.81 4.56 -2.64
C GLY A 414 -12.71 3.54 -2.96
N CYS A 415 -12.94 2.28 -2.60
CA CYS A 415 -12.17 1.12 -3.04
C CYS A 415 -13.08 -0.12 -3.14
N GLY A 416 -12.62 -1.16 -3.83
CA GLY A 416 -13.48 -2.29 -4.16
C GLY A 416 -14.76 -1.83 -4.85
N THR A 417 -15.86 -2.54 -4.63
CA THR A 417 -17.16 -2.22 -5.22
C THR A 417 -17.99 -1.26 -4.37
N LYS A 418 -17.85 -1.28 -3.05
CA LYS A 418 -18.80 -0.62 -2.13
C LYS A 418 -18.17 0.01 -0.89
N THR A 419 -16.84 0.07 -0.81
CA THR A 419 -16.09 0.49 0.39
C THR A 419 -15.63 1.93 0.27
N ILE A 420 -15.70 2.71 1.35
CA ILE A 420 -14.97 3.96 1.56
C ILE A 420 -13.83 3.68 2.54
N ARG A 421 -12.65 4.23 2.26
CA ARG A 421 -11.42 3.99 3.02
C ARG A 421 -10.83 5.26 3.63
N PHE A 422 -10.20 5.09 4.79
CA PHE A 422 -9.44 6.09 5.53
C PHE A 422 -7.94 5.89 5.33
N ARG A 423 -7.24 6.93 4.95
CA ARG A 423 -5.78 6.98 4.80
C ARG A 423 -5.26 8.33 5.30
N PRO A 424 -5.53 8.70 6.56
CA PRO A 424 -5.03 9.97 7.08
C PRO A 424 -3.50 9.94 7.20
N HIS A 425 -2.92 11.13 7.38
CA HIS A 425 -1.51 11.28 7.71
C HIS A 425 -1.19 10.68 9.09
N LEU A 426 0.06 10.22 9.30
CA LEU A 426 0.47 9.60 10.57
C LEU A 426 0.41 10.55 11.77
N ASN A 427 0.53 11.85 11.53
CA ASN A 427 0.46 12.90 12.54
C ASN A 427 -0.94 13.51 12.71
N ILE A 428 -1.98 12.84 12.20
CA ILE A 428 -3.37 13.26 12.42
C ILE A 428 -3.69 13.35 13.92
N THR A 429 -4.47 14.36 14.30
CA THR A 429 -4.87 14.59 15.68
C THR A 429 -6.26 14.02 15.97
N LYS A 430 -6.59 13.86 17.26
CA LYS A 430 -7.93 13.43 17.69
C LYS A 430 -9.00 14.43 17.24
N SER A 431 -8.76 15.72 17.35
CA SER A 431 -9.72 16.76 16.93
C SER A 431 -10.00 16.68 15.43
N GLU A 432 -8.97 16.48 14.59
CA GLU A 432 -9.15 16.33 13.15
C GLU A 432 -9.97 15.07 12.81
N LEU A 433 -9.76 13.96 13.52
CA LEU A 433 -10.60 12.77 13.35
C LEU A 433 -12.05 13.04 13.76
N GLU A 434 -12.29 13.70 14.91
CA GLU A 434 -13.63 14.07 15.37
C GLU A 434 -14.33 14.99 14.37
N ASP A 435 -13.63 16.00 13.82
CA ASP A 435 -14.15 16.88 12.77
C ASP A 435 -14.53 16.09 11.51
N GLY A 436 -13.65 15.20 11.05
CA GLY A 436 -13.89 14.36 9.88
C GLY A 436 -15.10 13.44 10.06
N PHE A 437 -15.21 12.77 11.22
CA PHE A 437 -16.38 11.93 11.53
C PHE A 437 -17.67 12.76 11.67
N GLY A 438 -17.60 13.99 12.16
CA GLY A 438 -18.73 14.92 12.18
C GLY A 438 -19.25 15.25 10.78
N MET A 439 -18.32 15.57 9.84
CA MET A 439 -18.67 15.83 8.44
C MET A 439 -19.25 14.58 7.76
N ILE A 440 -18.67 13.41 7.99
CA ILE A 440 -19.18 12.13 7.45
C ILE A 440 -20.58 11.85 7.98
N ASP A 441 -20.80 12.00 9.26
CA ASP A 441 -22.11 11.80 9.91
C ASP A 441 -23.18 12.73 9.35
N ASN A 442 -22.85 14.01 9.11
CA ASN A 442 -23.73 14.98 8.47
C ASN A 442 -24.12 14.54 7.04
N ALA A 443 -23.14 14.10 6.23
CA ALA A 443 -23.39 13.60 4.88
C ALA A 443 -24.33 12.39 4.88
N LEU A 444 -24.10 11.41 5.77
CA LEU A 444 -24.94 10.23 5.94
C LEU A 444 -26.36 10.59 6.37
N GLY A 445 -26.50 11.53 7.33
CA GLY A 445 -27.81 12.00 7.80
C GLY A 445 -28.59 12.76 6.72
N ARG A 446 -27.91 13.48 5.84
CA ARG A 446 -28.53 14.14 4.67
C ARG A 446 -28.98 13.12 3.63
N PHE A 447 -28.13 12.13 3.32
CA PHE A 447 -28.48 11.06 2.38
C PHE A 447 -29.71 10.27 2.80
N GLN A 448 -29.88 9.96 4.10
CA GLN A 448 -31.03 9.23 4.61
C GLN A 448 -32.34 10.04 4.55
N LYS A 449 -32.28 11.36 4.37
CA LYS A 449 -33.45 12.24 4.27
C LYS A 449 -33.81 12.57 2.81
N SER A 450 -32.92 12.26 1.85
CA SER A 450 -33.13 12.47 0.41
C SER A 450 -33.82 11.28 -0.24
#